data_67084ceb17977dca3662991ae561effd
#
_entry.id   67084ceb17977dca3662991ae561effd
#
_cell.length_a   1.000
_cell.length_b   1.000
_cell.length_c   1.000
_cell.angle_alpha   90.00
_cell.angle_beta   90.00
_cell.angle_gamma   90.00
#
_symmetry.space_group_name_H-M   'P 1'
#
loop_
_entity.id
_entity.type
_entity.pdbx_description
1 polymer ?
#
loop_
_entity_poly.entity_id
_entity_poly.type
_entity_poly.pdbx_seq_one_letter_code
_entity_poly.pdbx_strand_id
1 'polypeptide(L)'
;HDWLKKINSFLRGNKNIIYYFEFKINHKKIIYRVLEILVNIRSKFFKQPYGDQGLIIHRTIYFKNNVFRNIPLMEDVDFLMRLNQKKDLKQLNLPIFISSRKWERTNIFLQAIKNWHFRRRWLKGESLKSIYSDYYKK
;
A
#
# COMPACT_ATOMS: atom_id res chain seq x y z
N HIS A 1 21.41 -1.57 10.25
CA HIS A 1 22.03 -2.06 8.98
C HIS A 1 21.60 -3.47 8.53
N ASP A 2 20.84 -4.22 9.32
CA ASP A 2 20.47 -5.61 8.97
C ASP A 2 19.28 -5.75 8.00
N TRP A 3 18.46 -4.73 7.84
CA TRP A 3 17.28 -4.82 6.98
C TRP A 3 17.64 -5.00 5.49
N LEU A 4 18.71 -4.37 5.00
CA LEU A 4 19.19 -4.55 3.63
C LEU A 4 19.65 -5.99 3.36
N LYS A 5 20.37 -6.60 4.31
CA LYS A 5 20.78 -8.01 4.19
C LYS A 5 19.57 -8.94 4.12
N LYS A 6 18.56 -8.69 4.99
CA LYS A 6 17.31 -9.45 4.99
C LYS A 6 16.56 -9.29 3.67
N ILE A 7 16.40 -8.05 3.15
CA ILE A 7 15.78 -7.81 1.85
C ILE A 7 16.54 -8.53 0.74
N ASN A 8 17.86 -8.42 0.70
CA ASN A 8 18.67 -9.08 -0.31
C ASN A 8 18.53 -10.60 -0.28
N SER A 9 18.37 -11.22 0.90
CA SER A 9 18.12 -12.66 1.00
C SER A 9 16.76 -13.05 0.40
N PHE A 10 15.72 -12.24 0.57
CA PHE A 10 14.41 -12.45 -0.06
C PHE A 10 14.45 -12.26 -1.58
N LEU A 11 15.19 -11.24 -2.07
CA LEU A 11 15.32 -10.97 -3.50
C LEU A 11 16.16 -12.02 -4.26
N ARG A 12 17.09 -12.67 -3.58
CA ARG A 12 17.86 -13.79 -4.16
C ARG A 12 17.03 -15.07 -4.31
N GLY A 13 15.90 -15.17 -3.63
CA GLY A 13 15.00 -16.30 -3.73
C GLY A 13 14.17 -16.29 -5.01
N ASN A 14 12.85 -16.33 -4.86
CA ASN A 14 11.93 -16.35 -6.00
C ASN A 14 11.69 -14.94 -6.54
N LYS A 15 12.21 -14.66 -7.75
CA LYS A 15 12.05 -13.38 -8.45
C LYS A 15 10.61 -13.03 -8.83
N ASN A 16 9.68 -13.99 -8.73
CA ASN A 16 8.26 -13.77 -9.04
C ASN A 16 7.44 -13.31 -7.84
N ILE A 17 8.05 -13.25 -6.65
CA ILE A 17 7.38 -12.81 -5.43
C ILE A 17 7.58 -11.31 -5.25
N ILE A 18 6.49 -10.62 -4.96
CA ILE A 18 6.47 -9.22 -4.54
C ILE A 18 6.32 -9.20 -3.03
N TYR A 19 7.24 -8.52 -2.37
CA TYR A 19 7.20 -8.39 -0.92
C TYR A 19 6.71 -7.01 -0.51
N TYR A 20 6.10 -6.93 0.68
CA TYR A 20 5.72 -5.69 1.33
C TYR A 20 5.95 -5.78 2.83
N PHE A 21 6.15 -4.63 3.48
CA PHE A 21 6.44 -4.58 4.91
C PHE A 21 5.18 -4.68 5.76
N GLU A 22 5.37 -5.08 7.03
CA GLU A 22 4.35 -4.93 8.05
C GLU A 22 4.13 -3.45 8.35
N PHE A 23 2.87 -3.00 8.30
CA PHE A 23 2.52 -1.61 8.59
C PHE A 23 2.55 -1.35 10.10
N LYS A 24 3.31 -0.35 10.53
CA LYS A 24 3.36 0.15 11.91
C LYS A 24 3.32 1.67 11.93
N ILE A 25 2.75 2.23 12.99
CA ILE A 25 2.73 3.67 13.21
C ILE A 25 3.57 3.99 14.44
N ASN A 26 4.49 4.96 14.28
CA ASN A 26 5.34 5.39 15.38
C ASN A 26 4.55 6.29 16.35
N HIS A 27 3.62 5.68 17.12
CA HIS A 27 2.82 6.36 18.13
C HIS A 27 2.30 5.38 19.18
N LYS A 28 2.11 5.81 20.44
CA LYS A 28 1.72 4.94 21.56
C LYS A 28 0.20 4.74 21.72
N LYS A 29 -0.66 5.58 21.13
CA LYS A 29 -2.13 5.47 21.29
C LYS A 29 -2.68 4.17 20.75
N ILE A 30 -3.59 3.55 21.50
CA ILE A 30 -4.18 2.25 21.16
C ILE A 30 -4.96 2.26 19.83
N ILE A 31 -5.54 3.41 19.47
CA ILE A 31 -6.25 3.57 18.19
C ILE A 31 -5.37 3.27 16.98
N TYR A 32 -4.07 3.59 17.07
CA TYR A 32 -3.12 3.25 16.00
C TYR A 32 -2.82 1.77 15.94
N ARG A 33 -2.87 1.04 17.06
CA ARG A 33 -2.75 -0.43 17.07
C ARG A 33 -3.91 -1.08 16.34
N VAL A 34 -5.13 -0.58 16.56
CA VAL A 34 -6.32 -1.04 15.82
C VAL A 34 -6.14 -0.78 14.31
N LEU A 35 -5.71 0.42 13.93
CA LEU A 35 -5.47 0.76 12.53
C LEU A 35 -4.40 -0.15 11.89
N GLU A 36 -3.29 -0.42 12.58
CA GLU A 36 -2.24 -1.33 12.12
C GLU A 36 -2.78 -2.73 11.84
N ILE A 37 -3.60 -3.25 12.76
CA ILE A 37 -4.21 -4.57 12.60
C ILE A 37 -5.10 -4.59 11.36
N LEU A 38 -5.99 -3.60 11.19
CA LEU A 38 -6.89 -3.51 10.04
C LEU A 38 -6.14 -3.39 8.71
N VAL A 39 -5.08 -2.58 8.65
CA VAL A 39 -4.25 -2.42 7.46
C VAL A 39 -3.53 -3.72 7.11
N ASN A 40 -2.94 -4.39 8.10
CA ASN A 40 -2.22 -5.64 7.88
C ASN A 40 -3.15 -6.79 7.50
N ILE A 41 -4.35 -6.88 8.10
CA ILE A 41 -5.40 -7.83 7.70
C ILE A 41 -5.80 -7.58 6.24
N ARG A 42 -6.13 -6.34 5.87
CA ARG A 42 -6.47 -5.97 4.50
C ARG A 42 -5.38 -6.45 3.51
N SER A 43 -4.13 -6.14 3.81
CA SER A 43 -3.01 -6.45 2.93
C SER A 43 -2.77 -7.95 2.79
N LYS A 44 -2.89 -8.69 3.88
CA LYS A 44 -2.67 -10.14 3.92
C LYS A 44 -3.79 -10.94 3.24
N PHE A 45 -5.04 -10.62 3.57
CA PHE A 45 -6.20 -11.39 3.10
C PHE A 45 -6.69 -10.92 1.73
N PHE A 46 -6.77 -9.61 1.50
CA PHE A 46 -7.24 -9.08 0.22
C PHE A 46 -6.11 -8.84 -0.79
N LYS A 47 -4.86 -9.15 -0.42
CA LYS A 47 -3.68 -8.95 -1.29
C LYS A 47 -3.59 -7.52 -1.84
N GLN A 48 -3.76 -6.54 -0.94
CA GLN A 48 -3.81 -5.12 -1.28
C GLN A 48 -2.93 -4.29 -0.34
N PRO A 49 -1.61 -4.52 -0.33
CA PRO A 49 -0.69 -3.59 0.31
C PRO A 49 -0.67 -2.30 -0.50
N TYR A 50 -0.75 -1.15 0.17
CA TYR A 50 -0.63 0.15 -0.50
C TYR A 50 0.80 0.65 -0.43
N GLY A 51 1.08 1.76 -1.12
CA GLY A 51 2.41 2.34 -1.20
C GLY A 51 3.04 2.68 0.15
N ASP A 52 2.21 2.97 1.17
CA ASP A 52 2.64 3.19 2.55
C ASP A 52 3.24 1.95 3.24
N GLN A 53 3.06 0.76 2.69
CA GLN A 53 3.68 -0.47 3.16
C GLN A 53 4.99 -0.80 2.45
N GLY A 54 5.42 0.01 1.50
CA GLY A 54 6.63 -0.20 0.71
C GLY A 54 6.62 -1.52 -0.07
N LEU A 55 6.61 -1.44 -1.38
CA LEU A 55 6.66 -2.62 -2.25
C LEU A 55 8.10 -2.92 -2.66
N ILE A 56 8.51 -4.17 -2.50
CA ILE A 56 9.79 -4.68 -2.99
C ILE A 56 9.50 -5.58 -4.17
N ILE A 57 9.89 -5.12 -5.34
CA ILE A 57 9.51 -5.72 -6.62
C ILE A 57 10.77 -6.01 -7.41
N HIS A 58 10.89 -7.21 -7.95
CA HIS A 58 11.98 -7.50 -8.89
C HIS A 58 11.79 -6.70 -10.18
N ARG A 59 12.88 -6.15 -10.70
CA ARG A 59 12.88 -5.30 -11.90
C ARG A 59 12.08 -5.90 -13.07
N THR A 60 12.25 -7.20 -13.32
CA THR A 60 11.55 -7.90 -14.40
C THR A 60 10.03 -7.85 -14.25
N ILE A 61 9.51 -8.06 -13.04
CA ILE A 61 8.07 -7.98 -12.77
C ILE A 61 7.56 -6.56 -12.97
N TYR A 62 8.31 -5.57 -12.47
CA TYR A 62 7.94 -4.16 -12.56
C TYR A 62 7.76 -3.72 -14.02
N PHE A 63 8.72 -4.04 -14.88
CA PHE A 63 8.66 -3.69 -16.31
C PHE A 63 7.63 -4.54 -17.06
N LYS A 64 7.51 -5.84 -16.77
CA LYS A 64 6.50 -6.71 -17.40
C LYS A 64 5.07 -6.24 -17.16
N ASN A 65 4.81 -5.58 -16.05
CA ASN A 65 3.49 -5.04 -15.68
C ASN A 65 3.35 -3.54 -15.98
N ASN A 66 4.11 -3.00 -16.94
CA ASN A 66 4.03 -1.61 -17.42
C ASN A 66 4.21 -0.57 -16.31
N VAL A 67 5.14 -0.80 -15.40
CA VAL A 67 5.58 0.12 -14.33
C VAL A 67 4.43 0.84 -13.59
N PHE A 68 4.72 1.76 -12.70
CA PHE A 68 3.70 2.68 -12.17
C PHE A 68 3.28 3.66 -13.27
N ARG A 69 1.97 3.79 -13.48
CA ARG A 69 1.43 4.80 -14.40
C ARG A 69 1.58 6.18 -13.80
N ASN A 70 1.84 7.17 -14.65
CA ASN A 70 1.84 8.58 -14.23
C ASN A 70 0.40 9.08 -14.10
N ILE A 71 -0.25 8.72 -12.98
CA ILE A 71 -1.61 9.11 -12.63
C ILE A 71 -1.61 9.87 -11.31
N PRO A 72 -2.53 10.82 -11.11
CA PRO A 72 -2.48 11.74 -9.96
C PRO A 72 -2.77 11.09 -8.61
N LEU A 73 -3.42 9.94 -8.59
CA LEU A 73 -3.77 9.17 -7.38
C LEU A 73 -3.86 7.68 -7.70
N MET A 74 -3.65 6.85 -6.66
CA MET A 74 -3.87 5.39 -6.70
C MET A 74 -2.97 4.63 -7.69
N GLU A 75 -1.78 5.16 -7.99
CA GLU A 75 -0.79 4.52 -8.85
C GLU A 75 -0.34 3.16 -8.32
N ASP A 76 -0.28 3.01 -7.01
CA ASP A 76 0.03 1.77 -6.31
C ASP A 76 -1.12 0.74 -6.44
N VAL A 77 -2.35 1.20 -6.27
CA VAL A 77 -3.55 0.35 -6.44
C VAL A 77 -3.69 -0.10 -7.89
N ASP A 78 -3.50 0.82 -8.86
CA ASP A 78 -3.52 0.52 -10.29
C ASP A 78 -2.48 -0.56 -10.63
N PHE A 79 -1.27 -0.39 -10.15
CA PHE A 79 -0.19 -1.36 -10.37
C PHE A 79 -0.54 -2.74 -9.81
N LEU A 80 -1.02 -2.81 -8.56
CA LEU A 80 -1.43 -4.06 -7.93
C LEU A 80 -2.60 -4.74 -8.65
N MET A 81 -3.52 -3.96 -9.23
CA MET A 81 -4.62 -4.51 -10.03
C MET A 81 -4.16 -5.12 -11.36
N ARG A 82 -3.13 -4.54 -11.97
CA ARG A 82 -2.54 -5.06 -13.21
C ARG A 82 -1.67 -6.30 -13.00
N LEU A 83 -1.29 -6.61 -11.76
CA LEU A 83 -0.58 -7.84 -11.45
C LEU A 83 -1.47 -9.06 -11.68
N ASN A 84 -1.11 -9.90 -12.64
CA ASN A 84 -1.86 -11.11 -12.98
C ASN A 84 -1.80 -12.18 -11.87
N GLN A 85 -0.85 -12.08 -10.94
CA GLN A 85 -0.56 -13.07 -9.91
C GLN A 85 -0.54 -12.45 -8.51
N LYS A 86 -1.71 -12.01 -8.02
CA LYS A 86 -1.86 -11.49 -6.64
C LYS A 86 -1.44 -12.47 -5.54
N LYS A 87 -1.40 -13.77 -5.85
CA LYS A 87 -0.93 -14.81 -4.93
C LYS A 87 0.55 -14.68 -4.55
N ASP A 88 1.34 -14.01 -5.38
CA ASP A 88 2.77 -13.84 -5.17
C ASP A 88 3.12 -12.63 -4.28
N LEU A 89 2.11 -11.96 -3.71
CA LEU A 89 2.29 -10.92 -2.69
C LEU A 89 2.51 -11.56 -1.32
N LYS A 90 3.68 -11.31 -0.72
CA LYS A 90 4.04 -11.81 0.61
C LYS A 90 4.44 -10.68 1.55
N GLN A 91 3.87 -10.71 2.75
CA GLN A 91 4.27 -9.79 3.82
C GLN A 91 5.61 -10.25 4.40
N LEU A 92 6.51 -9.32 4.57
CA LEU A 92 7.73 -9.51 5.32
C LEU A 92 7.45 -9.36 6.82
N ASN A 93 8.09 -10.17 7.65
CA ASN A 93 8.08 -9.99 9.11
C ASN A 93 9.08 -8.87 9.50
N LEU A 94 8.98 -7.76 8.80
CA LEU A 94 9.79 -6.55 9.01
C LEU A 94 8.84 -5.36 9.04
N PRO A 95 8.79 -4.60 10.14
CA PRO A 95 7.94 -3.42 10.22
C PRO A 95 8.52 -2.24 9.44
N ILE A 96 7.63 -1.50 8.76
CA ILE A 96 7.90 -0.13 8.30
C ILE A 96 7.15 0.83 9.22
N PHE A 97 7.85 1.79 9.80
CA PHE A 97 7.26 2.77 10.71
C PHE A 97 6.86 4.03 9.97
N ILE A 98 5.56 4.32 9.98
CA ILE A 98 4.98 5.50 9.36
C ILE A 98 4.76 6.58 10.42
N SER A 99 5.00 7.84 10.05
CA SER A 99 4.75 8.98 10.93
C SER A 99 3.25 9.15 11.22
N SER A 100 2.91 9.38 12.49
CA SER A 100 1.53 9.64 12.93
C SER A 100 0.98 11.00 12.48
N ARG A 101 1.84 11.94 12.05
CA ARG A 101 1.48 13.35 11.77
C ARG A 101 0.27 13.53 10.85
N LYS A 102 0.14 12.69 9.83
CA LYS A 102 -1.02 12.72 8.92
C LYS A 102 -2.31 12.40 9.66
N TRP A 103 -2.25 11.46 10.59
CA TRP A 103 -3.39 10.93 11.31
C TRP A 103 -3.76 11.76 12.55
N GLU A 104 -2.84 12.54 13.09
CA GLU A 104 -3.08 13.45 14.22
C GLU A 104 -3.97 14.64 13.82
N ARG A 105 -3.88 15.06 12.56
CA ARG A 105 -4.64 16.20 12.01
C ARG A 105 -6.01 15.81 11.44
N THR A 106 -6.28 14.52 11.30
CA THR A 106 -7.51 14.01 10.69
C THR A 106 -8.08 12.87 11.52
N ASN A 107 -9.42 12.76 11.55
CA ASN A 107 -10.04 11.59 12.14
C ASN A 107 -9.68 10.35 11.29
N ILE A 108 -9.03 9.38 11.95
CA ILE A 108 -8.52 8.14 11.31
C ILE A 108 -9.64 7.40 10.58
N PHE A 109 -10.81 7.28 11.20
CA PHE A 109 -11.95 6.58 10.62
C PHE A 109 -12.53 7.32 9.41
N LEU A 110 -12.69 8.63 9.52
CA LEU A 110 -13.17 9.46 8.40
C LEU A 110 -12.19 9.38 7.20
N GLN A 111 -10.88 9.41 7.47
CA GLN A 111 -9.89 9.26 6.41
C GLN A 111 -9.92 7.87 5.78
N ALA A 112 -10.10 6.82 6.56
CA ALA A 112 -10.21 5.46 6.05
C ALA A 112 -11.46 5.30 5.17
N ILE A 113 -12.61 5.83 5.60
CA ILE A 113 -13.86 5.83 4.84
C ILE A 113 -13.70 6.65 3.56
N LYS A 114 -13.10 7.84 3.65
CA LYS A 114 -12.81 8.70 2.49
C LYS A 114 -11.96 7.97 1.44
N ASN A 115 -10.87 7.34 1.87
CA ASN A 115 -10.00 6.57 0.98
C ASN A 115 -10.74 5.38 0.34
N TRP A 116 -11.56 4.66 1.11
CA TRP A 116 -12.38 3.56 0.61
C TRP A 116 -13.41 4.06 -0.43
N HIS A 117 -14.08 5.17 -0.14
CA HIS A 117 -15.08 5.78 -1.02
C HIS A 117 -14.47 6.18 -2.37
N PHE A 118 -13.36 6.92 -2.37
CA PHE A 118 -12.68 7.34 -3.59
C PHE A 118 -12.16 6.17 -4.41
N ARG A 119 -11.63 5.15 -3.75
CA ARG A 119 -11.23 3.94 -4.43
C ARG A 119 -12.41 3.23 -5.08
N ARG A 120 -13.56 3.16 -4.40
CA ARG A 120 -14.78 2.55 -4.96
C ARG A 120 -15.29 3.32 -6.19
N ARG A 121 -15.26 4.65 -6.16
CA ARG A 121 -15.59 5.51 -7.31
C ARG A 121 -14.70 5.18 -8.50
N TRP A 122 -13.40 5.12 -8.27
CA TRP A 122 -12.44 4.78 -9.31
C TRP A 122 -12.66 3.38 -9.89
N LEU A 123 -12.89 2.38 -9.05
CA LEU A 123 -13.20 1.01 -9.50
C LEU A 123 -14.50 0.90 -10.32
N LYS A 124 -15.42 1.86 -10.16
CA LYS A 124 -16.64 2.00 -10.97
C LYS A 124 -16.41 2.76 -12.28
N GLY A 125 -15.18 3.14 -12.60
CA GLY A 125 -14.81 3.82 -13.86
C GLY A 125 -14.87 5.33 -13.81
N GLU A 126 -15.03 5.97 -12.63
CA GLU A 126 -15.00 7.42 -12.54
C GLU A 126 -13.61 7.98 -12.85
N SER A 127 -13.57 9.15 -13.50
CA SER A 127 -12.30 9.76 -13.93
C SER A 127 -11.42 10.13 -12.74
N LEU A 128 -10.13 9.84 -12.84
CA LEU A 128 -9.16 10.21 -11.80
C LEU A 128 -9.05 11.73 -11.60
N LYS A 129 -9.35 12.53 -12.62
CA LYS A 129 -9.37 14.01 -12.50
C LYS A 129 -10.50 14.48 -11.57
N SER A 130 -11.70 13.91 -11.69
CA SER A 130 -12.83 14.18 -10.81
C SER A 130 -12.49 13.78 -9.36
N ILE A 131 -12.00 12.56 -9.18
CA ILE A 131 -11.63 12.03 -7.86
C ILE A 131 -10.51 12.86 -7.22
N TYR A 132 -9.51 13.27 -7.97
CA TYR A 132 -8.42 14.12 -7.50
C TYR A 132 -8.93 15.48 -7.00
N SER A 133 -9.78 16.12 -7.81
CA SER A 133 -10.40 17.40 -7.43
C SER A 133 -11.14 17.29 -6.09
N ASP A 134 -11.96 16.24 -5.92
CA ASP A 134 -12.73 16.02 -4.70
C ASP A 134 -11.87 15.61 -3.49
N TYR A 135 -10.79 14.87 -3.76
CA TYR A 135 -9.87 14.42 -2.70
C TYR A 135 -9.14 15.58 -2.03
N TYR A 136 -8.77 16.61 -2.81
CA TYR A 136 -8.02 17.78 -2.34
C TYR A 136 -8.87 19.03 -2.12
N LYS A 137 -10.18 18.99 -2.40
CA LYS A 137 -11.09 20.04 -1.93
C LYS A 137 -11.03 20.10 -0.41
N LYS A 138 -10.61 21.26 0.12
CA LYS A 138 -10.61 21.55 1.55
C LYS A 138 -12.03 21.85 2.02
#